data_8f1a453598d6bac972dabc933150e916
#
_entry.id   8f1a453598d6bac972dabc933150e916
#
_cell.length_a   1.000
_cell.length_b   1.000
_cell.length_c   1.000
_cell.angle_alpha   90.00
_cell.angle_beta   90.00
_cell.angle_gamma   90.00
#
_symmetry.space_group_name_H-M   'P 1'
#
loop_
_entity.id
_entity.type
_entity.pdbx_description
1 polymer ?
#
loop_
_entity_poly.entity_id
_entity_poly.type
_entity_poly.pdbx_seq_one_letter_code
_entity_poly.pdbx_strand_id
1 'polypeptide(L)'
;TNVNAAQALLDLALLTGETRYEEAAREAIEGFAGASDRMGVEVASFATVAARLESPQVVEVGTEPGSDLHRAALRLADHESVVAVRTAAGHPDGVADDLPTGEARLVTDGSEVGRANSPAELETLLTD
;
A
#
# COMPACT_ATOMS: atom_id res chain seq x y z
N THR A 1 -17.32 3.41 9.64
CA THR A 1 -17.25 4.65 8.87
C THR A 1 -15.89 5.32 8.98
N ASN A 2 -15.44 5.70 10.18
CA ASN A 2 -14.13 6.36 10.33
C ASN A 2 -12.97 5.42 10.03
N VAL A 3 -13.12 4.12 10.30
CA VAL A 3 -12.11 3.10 9.95
C VAL A 3 -11.97 3.01 8.43
N ASN A 4 -13.08 3.01 7.70
CA ASN A 4 -13.08 3.00 6.24
C ASN A 4 -12.44 4.28 5.67
N ALA A 5 -12.73 5.43 6.26
CA ALA A 5 -12.11 6.69 5.87
C ALA A 5 -10.60 6.68 6.12
N ALA A 6 -10.17 6.19 7.28
CA ALA A 6 -8.74 6.07 7.60
C ALA A 6 -8.03 5.11 6.65
N GLN A 7 -8.66 4.00 6.28
CA GLN A 7 -8.12 3.05 5.33
C GLN A 7 -7.95 3.68 3.94
N ALA A 8 -8.95 4.41 3.47
CA ALA A 8 -8.88 5.14 2.20
C ALA A 8 -7.79 6.21 2.20
N LEU A 9 -7.65 6.95 3.30
CA LEU A 9 -6.61 7.95 3.45
C LEU A 9 -5.22 7.33 3.45
N LEU A 10 -5.06 6.18 4.11
CA LEU A 10 -3.79 5.46 4.09
C LEU A 10 -3.45 4.96 2.69
N ASP A 11 -4.43 4.40 1.97
CA ASP A 11 -4.25 3.98 0.58
C ASP A 11 -3.82 5.16 -0.29
N LEU A 12 -4.45 6.33 -0.12
CA LEU A 12 -4.05 7.56 -0.84
C LEU A 12 -2.63 7.98 -0.50
N ALA A 13 -2.24 7.92 0.78
CA ALA A 13 -0.89 8.26 1.20
C ALA A 13 0.14 7.36 0.52
N LEU A 14 -0.11 6.06 0.47
CA LEU A 14 0.80 5.08 -0.14
C LEU A 14 0.85 5.22 -1.67
N LEU A 15 -0.26 5.58 -2.30
CA LEU A 15 -0.34 5.77 -3.75
C LEU A 15 0.26 7.09 -4.21
N THR A 16 0.10 8.16 -3.43
CA THR A 16 0.54 9.51 -3.82
C THR A 16 1.86 9.93 -3.21
N GLY A 17 2.27 9.32 -2.10
CA GLY A 17 3.44 9.74 -1.33
C GLY A 17 3.21 11.01 -0.52
N GLU A 18 1.98 11.53 -0.45
CA GLU A 18 1.68 12.75 0.30
C GLU A 18 1.44 12.45 1.79
N THR A 19 2.28 12.99 2.64
CA THR A 19 2.22 12.78 4.10
C THR A 19 0.94 13.31 4.74
N ARG A 20 0.27 14.30 4.13
CA ARG A 20 -0.99 14.84 4.66
C ARG A 20 -2.08 13.78 4.78
N TYR A 21 -2.11 12.81 3.88
CA TYR A 21 -3.09 11.72 3.93
C TYR A 21 -2.76 10.72 5.04
N GLU A 22 -1.48 10.44 5.25
CA GLU A 22 -1.04 9.59 6.36
C GLU A 22 -1.36 10.22 7.71
N GLU A 23 -1.08 11.52 7.84
CA GLU A 23 -1.38 12.26 9.07
C GLU A 23 -2.88 12.27 9.35
N ALA A 24 -3.72 12.49 8.33
CA ALA A 24 -5.17 12.44 8.48
C ALA A 24 -5.66 11.05 8.88
N ALA A 25 -5.08 9.99 8.30
CA ALA A 25 -5.41 8.61 8.68
C ALA A 25 -5.03 8.33 10.14
N ARG A 26 -3.85 8.77 10.54
CA ARG A 26 -3.36 8.61 11.91
C ARG A 26 -4.24 9.34 12.91
N GLU A 27 -4.63 10.58 12.62
CA GLU A 27 -5.55 11.34 13.47
C GLU A 27 -6.90 10.66 13.61
N ALA A 28 -7.44 10.11 12.51
CA ALA A 28 -8.71 9.38 12.55
C ALA A 28 -8.61 8.14 13.44
N ILE A 29 -7.50 7.39 13.35
CA ILE A 29 -7.28 6.19 14.16
C ILE A 29 -7.06 6.55 15.63
N GLU A 30 -6.32 7.60 15.93
CA GLU A 30 -6.12 8.07 17.30
C GLU A 30 -7.44 8.53 17.95
N GLY A 31 -8.29 9.21 17.18
CA GLY A 31 -9.63 9.58 17.65
C GLY A 31 -10.50 8.37 17.96
N PHE A 32 -10.32 7.27 17.25
CA PHE A 32 -11.03 6.02 17.47
C PHE A 32 -10.53 5.25 18.69
N ALA A 33 -9.25 5.35 19.03
CA ALA A 33 -8.66 4.62 20.14
C ALA A 33 -9.39 4.86 21.45
N GLY A 34 -9.89 6.09 21.68
CA GLY A 34 -10.66 6.43 22.87
C GLY A 34 -12.09 5.87 22.89
N ALA A 35 -12.59 5.37 21.77
CA ALA A 35 -13.95 4.84 21.64
C ALA A 35 -13.97 3.33 21.40
N SER A 36 -12.81 2.67 21.38
CA SER A 36 -12.68 1.25 21.01
C SER A 36 -13.50 0.30 21.87
N ASP A 37 -13.71 0.62 23.16
CA ASP A 37 -14.48 -0.20 24.09
C ASP A 37 -15.97 -0.32 23.70
N ARG A 38 -16.45 0.54 22.81
CA ARG A 38 -17.86 0.60 22.41
C ARG A 38 -18.13 -0.03 21.06
N MET A 39 -17.07 -0.49 20.36
CA MET A 39 -17.18 -0.74 18.93
C MET A 39 -17.30 -2.21 18.52
N GLY A 40 -17.15 -3.14 19.44
CA GLY A 40 -17.36 -4.56 19.15
C GLY A 40 -16.53 -5.06 17.98
N VAL A 41 -17.21 -5.52 16.92
CA VAL A 41 -16.56 -6.11 15.73
C VAL A 41 -15.72 -5.12 14.93
N GLU A 42 -15.94 -3.82 15.08
CA GLU A 42 -15.16 -2.80 14.38
C GLU A 42 -13.73 -2.69 14.92
N VAL A 43 -13.46 -3.22 16.11
CA VAL A 43 -12.12 -3.24 16.71
C VAL A 43 -11.13 -4.01 15.82
N ALA A 44 -11.55 -5.09 15.18
CA ALA A 44 -10.69 -5.87 14.29
C ALA A 44 -10.27 -5.04 13.07
N SER A 45 -11.19 -4.31 12.45
CA SER A 45 -10.89 -3.42 11.32
C SER A 45 -9.98 -2.27 11.74
N PHE A 46 -10.20 -1.71 12.91
CA PHE A 46 -9.35 -0.68 13.50
C PHE A 46 -7.91 -1.19 13.68
N ALA A 47 -7.75 -2.40 14.25
CA ALA A 47 -6.43 -3.00 14.46
C ALA A 47 -5.69 -3.22 13.14
N THR A 48 -6.39 -3.64 12.08
CA THR A 48 -5.82 -3.81 10.76
C THR A 48 -5.25 -2.50 10.21
N VAL A 49 -6.01 -1.41 10.30
CA VAL A 49 -5.56 -0.10 9.81
C VAL A 49 -4.38 0.41 10.64
N ALA A 50 -4.43 0.24 11.96
CA ALA A 50 -3.34 0.64 12.84
C ALA A 50 -2.04 -0.12 12.51
N ALA A 51 -2.13 -1.42 12.25
CA ALA A 51 -0.98 -2.23 11.83
C ALA A 51 -0.41 -1.75 10.49
N ARG A 52 -1.26 -1.40 9.53
CA ARG A 52 -0.83 -0.85 8.24
C ARG A 52 -0.12 0.50 8.39
N LEU A 53 -0.54 1.33 9.33
CA LEU A 53 0.13 2.61 9.62
C LEU A 53 1.53 2.41 10.17
N GLU A 54 1.73 1.37 10.95
CA GLU A 54 3.04 1.08 11.53
C GLU A 54 4.00 0.43 10.54
N SER A 55 3.48 -0.41 9.63
CA SER A 55 4.30 -1.11 8.65
C SER A 55 3.62 -1.13 7.29
N PRO A 56 3.55 0.01 6.60
CA PRO A 56 2.90 0.09 5.30
C PRO A 56 3.64 -0.72 4.24
N GLN A 57 2.87 -1.46 3.44
CA GLN A 57 3.40 -2.26 2.33
C GLN A 57 2.86 -1.77 1.01
N VAL A 58 3.75 -1.58 0.05
CA VAL A 58 3.42 -1.17 -1.32
C VAL A 58 4.10 -2.11 -2.31
N VAL A 59 3.33 -2.62 -3.25
CA VAL A 59 3.87 -3.31 -4.43
C VAL A 59 3.90 -2.28 -5.55
N GLU A 60 5.08 -1.80 -5.88
CA GLU A 60 5.27 -0.84 -6.96
C GLU A 60 5.56 -1.57 -8.27
N VAL A 61 4.83 -1.20 -9.31
CA VAL A 61 4.92 -1.87 -10.62
C VAL A 61 5.32 -0.83 -11.67
N GLY A 62 6.48 -1.05 -12.30
CA GLY A 62 7.04 -0.18 -13.33
C GLY A 62 6.62 -0.58 -14.75
N THR A 63 5.37 -1.03 -14.93
CA THR A 63 4.82 -1.40 -16.23
C THR A 63 3.54 -0.62 -16.51
N GLU A 64 3.07 -0.68 -17.75
CA GLU A 64 1.79 -0.09 -18.11
C GLU A 64 0.63 -0.76 -17.34
N PRO A 65 -0.40 0.00 -16.99
CA PRO A 65 -1.60 -0.56 -16.36
C PRO A 65 -2.19 -1.69 -17.22
N GLY A 66 -2.55 -2.79 -16.57
CA GLY A 66 -3.12 -3.95 -17.23
C GLY A 66 -2.11 -4.93 -17.82
N SER A 67 -0.80 -4.70 -17.64
CA SER A 67 0.23 -5.67 -18.00
C SER A 67 0.11 -6.95 -17.20
N ASP A 68 0.77 -8.02 -17.65
CA ASP A 68 0.78 -9.29 -16.91
C ASP A 68 1.34 -9.13 -15.50
N LEU A 69 2.38 -8.32 -15.35
CA LEU A 69 2.99 -8.05 -14.05
C LEU A 69 2.05 -7.27 -13.12
N HIS A 70 1.37 -6.26 -13.66
CA HIS A 70 0.39 -5.48 -12.91
C HIS A 70 -0.78 -6.36 -12.44
N ARG A 71 -1.30 -7.20 -13.34
CA ARG A 71 -2.38 -8.13 -13.00
C ARG A 71 -1.95 -9.15 -11.96
N ALA A 72 -0.72 -9.65 -12.06
CA ALA A 72 -0.16 -10.55 -11.05
C ALA A 72 -0.06 -9.86 -9.70
N ALA A 73 0.40 -8.62 -9.66
CA ALA A 73 0.47 -7.84 -8.42
C ALA A 73 -0.91 -7.68 -7.77
N LEU A 74 -1.93 -7.32 -8.56
CA LEU A 74 -3.30 -7.18 -8.05
C LEU A 74 -3.89 -8.48 -7.53
N ARG A 75 -3.51 -9.61 -8.13
CA ARG A 75 -3.98 -10.93 -7.69
C ARG A 75 -3.26 -11.44 -6.45
N LEU A 76 -1.97 -11.15 -6.34
CA LEU A 76 -1.11 -11.69 -5.29
C LEU A 76 -1.02 -10.81 -4.05
N ALA A 77 -1.24 -9.50 -4.19
CA ALA A 77 -1.23 -8.58 -3.06
C ALA A 77 -2.39 -8.90 -2.11
N ASP A 78 -2.08 -8.94 -0.84
CA ASP A 78 -3.11 -9.14 0.17
C ASP A 78 -3.83 -7.81 0.49
N HIS A 79 -4.80 -7.87 1.39
CA HIS A 79 -5.59 -6.70 1.78
C HIS A 79 -4.80 -5.68 2.62
N GLU A 80 -3.59 -6.00 3.03
CA GLU A 80 -2.71 -5.10 3.79
C GLU A 80 -1.77 -4.32 2.87
N SER A 81 -1.69 -4.71 1.60
CA SER A 81 -0.79 -4.10 0.62
C SER A 81 -1.54 -3.25 -0.39
N VAL A 82 -0.87 -2.22 -0.89
CA VAL A 82 -1.36 -1.39 -1.99
C VAL A 82 -0.52 -1.67 -3.22
N VAL A 83 -1.16 -1.79 -4.38
CA VAL A 83 -0.49 -1.91 -5.67
C VAL A 83 -0.47 -0.56 -6.35
N ALA A 84 0.71 -0.04 -6.64
CA ALA A 84 0.90 1.25 -7.26
C ALA A 84 1.65 1.12 -8.58
N VAL A 85 1.05 1.60 -9.67
CA VAL A 85 1.72 1.67 -10.97
C VAL A 85 2.60 2.91 -10.99
N ARG A 86 3.90 2.71 -11.23
CA ARG A 86 4.92 3.75 -11.22
C ARG A 86 5.51 3.95 -12.61
N THR A 87 4.71 4.41 -13.56
CA THR A 87 5.20 4.78 -14.88
C THR A 87 5.32 6.30 -14.98
N ALA A 88 6.20 6.77 -15.85
CA ALA A 88 6.45 8.20 -16.04
C ALA A 88 5.19 9.01 -16.37
N ALA A 89 4.19 8.38 -16.97
CA ALA A 89 2.93 9.02 -17.36
C ALA A 89 1.92 9.15 -16.22
N GLY A 90 2.10 8.40 -15.14
CA GLY A 90 1.09 8.29 -14.07
C GLY A 90 1.52 8.83 -12.72
N HIS A 91 2.67 9.49 -12.63
CA HIS A 91 3.19 9.82 -11.33
C HIS A 91 3.33 11.31 -11.05
N PRO A 92 2.63 11.82 -10.05
CA PRO A 92 2.99 13.10 -9.46
C PRO A 92 4.30 12.95 -8.67
N ASP A 93 4.95 14.05 -8.45
CA ASP A 93 6.24 14.21 -7.80
C ASP A 93 6.64 13.12 -6.79
N GLY A 94 7.78 12.50 -7.00
CA GLY A 94 8.39 11.62 -6.00
C GLY A 94 8.40 10.15 -6.29
N VAL A 95 8.22 9.77 -7.55
CA VAL A 95 8.43 8.39 -7.89
C VAL A 95 9.86 8.01 -7.88
N ALA A 96 10.04 6.85 -7.47
CA ALA A 96 11.21 6.05 -7.63
C ALA A 96 11.72 6.08 -9.07
N ASP A 97 12.52 7.05 -9.37
CA ASP A 97 13.29 7.12 -10.61
C ASP A 97 14.19 5.88 -10.79
N ASP A 98 14.27 5.05 -9.75
CA ASP A 98 15.12 3.88 -9.69
C ASP A 98 14.37 2.57 -9.97
N LEU A 99 13.07 2.61 -10.30
CA LEU A 99 12.34 1.41 -10.71
C LEU A 99 12.34 1.28 -12.23
N PRO A 100 13.14 0.35 -12.79
CA PRO A 100 13.21 0.18 -14.23
C PRO A 100 11.88 -0.27 -14.84
N THR A 101 11.65 0.10 -16.09
CA THR A 101 10.51 -0.38 -16.86
C THR A 101 10.52 -1.90 -16.95
N GLY A 102 9.42 -2.53 -16.63
CA GLY A 102 9.29 -4.00 -16.68
C GLY A 102 9.55 -4.69 -15.36
N GLU A 103 9.89 -3.95 -14.31
CA GLU A 103 10.11 -4.51 -12.98
C GLU A 103 9.03 -4.11 -11.99
N ALA A 104 8.86 -4.92 -10.96
CA ALA A 104 8.07 -4.60 -9.77
C ALA A 104 8.96 -4.72 -8.54
N ARG A 105 8.57 -4.05 -7.46
CA ARG A 105 9.28 -4.17 -6.19
C ARG A 105 8.31 -4.14 -5.02
N LEU A 106 8.69 -4.82 -3.94
CA LEU A 106 7.98 -4.74 -2.67
C LEU A 106 8.71 -3.74 -1.78
N VAL A 107 7.96 -2.78 -1.28
CA VAL A 107 8.45 -1.77 -0.33
C VAL A 107 7.69 -1.95 0.98
N THR A 108 8.40 -2.13 2.07
CA THR A 108 7.83 -2.23 3.41
C THR A 108 8.44 -1.16 4.28
N ASP A 109 7.60 -0.34 4.90
CA ASP A 109 8.02 0.76 5.76
C ASP A 109 9.07 1.66 5.09
N GLY A 110 8.83 2.00 3.83
CA GLY A 110 9.71 2.85 3.05
C GLY A 110 11.00 2.21 2.56
N SER A 111 11.22 0.92 2.84
CA SER A 111 12.45 0.20 2.44
C SER A 111 12.13 -0.88 1.42
N GLU A 112 12.95 -0.96 0.39
CA GLU A 112 12.84 -2.01 -0.62
C GLU A 112 13.20 -3.37 -0.03
N VAL A 113 12.29 -4.34 -0.15
CA VAL A 113 12.50 -5.71 0.31
C VAL A 113 13.05 -6.58 -0.81
N GLY A 114 12.56 -6.40 -2.03
CA GLY A 114 13.01 -7.17 -3.18
C GLY A 114 12.35 -6.72 -4.46
N ARG A 115 12.81 -7.28 -5.58
CA ARG A 115 12.34 -6.98 -6.93
C ARG A 115 11.95 -8.23 -7.70
N ALA A 116 11.10 -8.06 -8.70
CA ALA A 116 10.68 -9.11 -9.61
C ALA A 116 10.52 -8.54 -11.02
N ASN A 117 10.87 -9.32 -12.03
CA ASN A 117 10.68 -8.92 -13.43
C ASN A 117 9.71 -9.84 -14.17
N SER A 118 9.08 -10.76 -13.48
CA SER A 118 8.07 -11.67 -14.02
C SER A 118 7.00 -11.98 -12.98
N PRO A 119 5.80 -12.41 -13.40
CA PRO A 119 4.76 -12.84 -12.46
C PRO A 119 5.22 -13.96 -11.51
N ALA A 120 6.03 -14.91 -12.00
CA ALA A 120 6.54 -16.01 -11.18
C ALA A 120 7.51 -15.52 -10.09
N GLU A 121 8.40 -14.59 -10.43
CA GLU A 121 9.29 -13.98 -9.45
C GLU A 121 8.53 -13.14 -8.43
N LEU A 122 7.50 -12.43 -8.87
CA LEU A 122 6.65 -11.64 -7.99
C LEU A 122 5.90 -12.54 -7.00
N GLU A 123 5.39 -13.67 -7.47
CA GLU A 123 4.75 -14.65 -6.60
C GLU A 123 5.72 -15.13 -5.51
N THR A 124 6.93 -15.47 -5.88
CA THR A 124 7.98 -15.87 -4.92
C THR A 124 8.27 -14.76 -3.91
N LEU A 125 8.40 -13.53 -4.40
CA LEU A 125 8.69 -12.38 -3.54
C LEU A 125 7.57 -12.12 -2.52
N LEU A 126 6.31 -12.23 -2.93
CA LEU A 126 5.15 -11.91 -2.09
C LEU A 126 4.73 -13.06 -1.17
N THR A 127 5.14 -14.30 -1.47
CA THR A 127 4.78 -15.46 -0.63
C THR A 127 5.86 -15.86 0.37
N ASP A 128 7.05 -15.33 0.23
CA ASP A 128 8.13 -15.50 1.20
C ASP A 128 8.06 -14.40 2.25
#